data_21cfde4e8fe57f29841ef678e519cb0b
#
_entry.id   21cfde4e8fe57f29841ef678e519cb0b
#
_cell.length_a   1.000
_cell.length_b   1.000
_cell.length_c   1.000
_cell.angle_alpha   90.00
_cell.angle_beta   90.00
_cell.angle_gamma   90.00
#
_symmetry.space_group_name_H-M   'P 1'
#
loop_
_entity.id
_entity.type
_entity.pdbx_description
1 polymer ?
#
loop_
_entity_poly.entity_id
_entity_poly.type
_entity_poly.pdbx_seq_one_letter_code
_entity_poly.pdbx_strand_id
1 'polypeptide(L)'
;MLLEKKELTKLRKSAEKKLNEKIEEVKFFSINTITNEIDNIQLSYENEDYTFFADIADDIIFSNASDEYKDDFSTHEHHENVLELAKLITQDYIVKLKILIQNNYLILDSEKNTLEQIEKIKLTKEKEYLTQEEVSSIYQLKKDKLLELRTAKMLPYFQIEDNSKVLFKKKDIEEFMKKYTF
;
A
#
# COMPACT_ATOMS: atom_id res chain seq x y z
N MET A 1 -11.67 -31.20 28.33
CA MET A 1 -12.16 -29.86 28.78
C MET A 1 -12.07 -28.90 27.61
N LEU A 2 -13.19 -28.33 27.20
CA LEU A 2 -13.23 -27.33 26.14
C LEU A 2 -12.67 -26.01 26.68
N LEU A 3 -11.82 -25.35 25.88
CA LEU A 3 -11.25 -24.06 26.23
C LEU A 3 -12.30 -22.94 26.20
N GLU A 4 -12.33 -22.12 27.22
CA GLU A 4 -13.23 -20.98 27.26
C GLU A 4 -12.82 -19.92 26.20
N LYS A 5 -13.82 -19.15 25.75
CA LYS A 5 -13.61 -18.07 24.76
C LYS A 5 -12.47 -17.09 25.12
N LYS A 6 -12.28 -16.85 26.41
CA LYS A 6 -11.21 -15.97 26.93
C LYS A 6 -9.83 -16.60 26.73
N GLU A 7 -9.70 -17.89 26.92
CA GLU A 7 -8.44 -18.64 26.72
C GLU A 7 -8.12 -18.76 25.25
N LEU A 8 -9.10 -19.11 24.42
CA LEU A 8 -8.94 -19.10 22.93
C LEU A 8 -8.47 -17.73 22.42
N THR A 9 -9.00 -16.62 22.98
CA THR A 9 -8.55 -15.28 22.61
C THR A 9 -7.09 -15.04 23.01
N LYS A 10 -6.64 -15.58 24.15
CA LYS A 10 -5.23 -15.48 24.59
C LYS A 10 -4.32 -16.30 23.67
N LEU A 11 -4.71 -17.53 23.34
CA LEU A 11 -3.95 -18.42 22.46
C LEU A 11 -3.88 -17.86 21.03
N ARG A 12 -4.96 -17.25 20.52
CA ARG A 12 -4.98 -16.53 19.24
C ARG A 12 -3.92 -15.42 19.18
N LYS A 13 -3.71 -14.67 20.28
CA LYS A 13 -2.62 -13.67 20.35
C LYS A 13 -1.24 -14.31 20.28
N SER A 14 -1.07 -15.49 20.89
CA SER A 14 0.19 -16.24 20.81
C SER A 14 0.49 -16.72 19.38
N ALA A 15 -0.54 -16.93 18.56
CA ALA A 15 -0.39 -17.25 17.13
C ALA A 15 0.16 -16.10 16.29
N GLU A 16 0.00 -14.86 16.73
CA GLU A 16 0.34 -13.67 15.94
C GLU A 16 1.79 -13.66 15.45
N LYS A 17 2.73 -14.10 16.30
CA LYS A 17 4.14 -14.20 15.90
C LYS A 17 4.33 -15.18 14.75
N LYS A 18 3.77 -16.39 14.85
CA LYS A 18 3.86 -17.43 13.80
C LYS A 18 3.17 -16.97 12.51
N LEU A 19 2.05 -16.26 12.61
CA LEU A 19 1.40 -15.67 11.45
C LEU A 19 2.22 -14.59 10.77
N ASN A 20 2.88 -13.72 11.54
CA ASN A 20 3.76 -12.71 10.97
C ASN A 20 4.97 -13.35 10.26
N GLU A 21 5.54 -14.42 10.80
CA GLU A 21 6.59 -15.19 10.13
C GLU A 21 6.11 -15.73 8.78
N LYS A 22 4.91 -16.32 8.70
CA LYS A 22 4.31 -16.77 7.43
C LYS A 22 4.05 -15.62 6.45
N ILE A 23 3.60 -14.47 6.90
CA ILE A 23 3.42 -13.28 6.05
C ILE A 23 4.76 -12.79 5.48
N GLU A 24 5.84 -12.84 6.27
CA GLU A 24 7.18 -12.49 5.80
C GLU A 24 7.67 -13.42 4.67
N GLU A 25 7.29 -14.70 4.69
CA GLU A 25 7.63 -15.67 3.63
C GLU A 25 6.95 -15.32 2.30
N VAL A 26 5.70 -14.84 2.34
CA VAL A 26 4.90 -14.57 1.14
C VAL A 26 4.96 -13.11 0.66
N LYS A 27 5.55 -12.21 1.42
CA LYS A 27 5.55 -10.76 1.10
C LYS A 27 6.22 -10.42 -0.24
N PHE A 28 7.11 -11.29 -0.73
CA PHE A 28 7.81 -11.12 -2.02
C PHE A 28 7.10 -11.80 -3.19
N PHE A 29 5.98 -12.49 -2.94
CA PHE A 29 5.21 -13.14 -3.99
C PHE A 29 4.45 -12.08 -4.80
N SER A 30 4.12 -12.45 -6.05
CA SER A 30 3.26 -11.58 -6.87
C SER A 30 1.87 -11.45 -6.26
N ILE A 31 1.21 -10.31 -6.52
CA ILE A 31 -0.18 -10.08 -6.05
C ILE A 31 -1.10 -11.24 -6.48
N ASN A 32 -0.96 -11.72 -7.74
CA ASN A 32 -1.76 -12.84 -8.24
C ASN A 32 -1.52 -14.13 -7.43
N THR A 33 -0.27 -14.41 -7.05
CA THR A 33 0.06 -15.59 -6.23
C THR A 33 -0.59 -15.50 -4.86
N ILE A 34 -0.51 -14.32 -4.21
CA ILE A 34 -1.13 -14.08 -2.89
C ILE A 34 -2.65 -14.15 -2.99
N THR A 35 -3.24 -13.62 -4.07
CA THR A 35 -4.70 -13.69 -4.29
C THR A 35 -5.16 -15.14 -4.43
N ASN A 36 -4.48 -15.95 -5.23
CA ASN A 36 -4.80 -17.39 -5.37
C ASN A 36 -4.67 -18.14 -4.04
N GLU A 37 -3.69 -17.79 -3.21
CA GLU A 37 -3.55 -18.36 -1.86
C GLU A 37 -4.74 -18.00 -0.96
N ILE A 38 -5.17 -16.74 -0.99
CA ILE A 38 -6.37 -16.30 -0.26
C ILE A 38 -7.60 -17.09 -0.71
N ASP A 39 -7.82 -17.22 -2.02
CA ASP A 39 -8.99 -17.90 -2.57
C ASP A 39 -9.01 -19.37 -2.15
N ASN A 40 -7.86 -20.06 -2.19
CA ASN A 40 -7.74 -21.44 -1.76
C ASN A 40 -8.03 -21.62 -0.26
N ILE A 41 -7.44 -20.76 0.58
CA ILE A 41 -7.65 -20.83 2.04
C ILE A 41 -9.10 -20.44 2.38
N GLN A 42 -9.68 -19.49 1.67
CA GLN A 42 -11.08 -19.09 1.87
C GLN A 42 -12.05 -20.19 1.48
N LEU A 43 -11.78 -20.91 0.39
CA LEU A 43 -12.55 -22.09 -0.02
C LEU A 43 -12.46 -23.21 1.03
N SER A 44 -11.27 -23.50 1.55
CA SER A 44 -11.10 -24.47 2.66
C SER A 44 -11.87 -24.03 3.89
N TYR A 45 -11.80 -22.75 4.25
CA TYR A 45 -12.55 -22.20 5.39
C TYR A 45 -14.05 -22.31 5.24
N GLU A 46 -14.60 -22.07 4.05
CA GLU A 46 -16.04 -22.20 3.74
C GLU A 46 -16.50 -23.68 3.78
N ASN A 47 -15.61 -24.61 3.51
CA ASN A 47 -15.84 -26.05 3.61
C ASN A 47 -15.57 -26.62 5.02
N GLU A 48 -15.36 -25.76 6.03
CA GLU A 48 -15.01 -26.15 7.40
C GLU A 48 -13.71 -26.97 7.51
N ASP A 49 -12.82 -26.84 6.53
CA ASP A 49 -11.49 -27.46 6.54
C ASP A 49 -10.44 -26.47 7.08
N TYR A 50 -10.04 -26.65 8.32
CA TYR A 50 -9.06 -25.81 9.03
C TYR A 50 -7.70 -26.50 9.17
N THR A 51 -7.46 -27.60 8.45
CA THR A 51 -6.25 -28.43 8.56
C THR A 51 -4.98 -27.63 8.23
N PHE A 52 -5.09 -26.60 7.38
CA PHE A 52 -3.97 -25.75 7.01
C PHE A 52 -3.24 -25.11 8.22
N PHE A 53 -3.94 -24.82 9.30
CA PHE A 53 -3.39 -24.23 10.53
C PHE A 53 -3.52 -25.15 11.75
N ALA A 54 -3.94 -26.39 11.59
CA ALA A 54 -4.13 -27.33 12.70
C ALA A 54 -2.82 -27.57 13.48
N ASP A 55 -1.72 -27.80 12.78
CA ASP A 55 -0.41 -28.02 13.44
C ASP A 55 0.06 -26.81 14.26
N ILE A 56 -0.19 -25.60 13.73
CA ILE A 56 0.15 -24.36 14.46
C ILE A 56 -0.74 -24.20 15.68
N ALA A 57 -2.03 -24.51 15.57
CA ALA A 57 -2.97 -24.43 16.67
C ALA A 57 -2.64 -25.45 17.76
N ASP A 58 -2.31 -26.67 17.38
CA ASP A 58 -1.89 -27.74 18.27
C ASP A 58 -0.65 -27.35 19.07
N ASP A 59 0.42 -26.95 18.42
CA ASP A 59 1.65 -26.45 19.03
C ASP A 59 1.39 -25.32 20.03
N ILE A 60 0.50 -24.37 19.70
CA ILE A 60 0.18 -23.25 20.56
C ILE A 60 -0.57 -23.69 21.82
N ILE A 61 -1.55 -24.59 21.67
CA ILE A 61 -2.31 -25.14 22.78
C ILE A 61 -1.35 -25.87 23.71
N PHE A 62 -0.54 -26.79 23.20
CA PHE A 62 0.42 -27.54 24.02
C PHE A 62 1.45 -26.67 24.72
N SER A 63 1.94 -25.61 24.06
CA SER A 63 2.94 -24.71 24.64
C SER A 63 2.40 -23.80 25.73
N ASN A 64 1.08 -23.49 25.70
CA ASN A 64 0.49 -22.47 26.56
C ASN A 64 -0.61 -23.02 27.50
N ALA A 65 -1.02 -24.27 27.33
CA ALA A 65 -2.00 -24.89 28.19
C ALA A 65 -1.46 -25.11 29.61
N SER A 66 -2.34 -25.06 30.60
CA SER A 66 -2.04 -25.42 31.97
C SER A 66 -1.66 -26.90 32.11
N ASP A 67 -0.92 -27.24 33.16
CA ASP A 67 -0.58 -28.66 33.45
C ASP A 67 -1.86 -29.46 33.69
N GLU A 68 -2.87 -28.88 34.34
CA GLU A 68 -4.18 -29.48 34.54
C GLU A 68 -4.86 -29.84 33.19
N TYR A 69 -4.79 -28.97 32.19
CA TYR A 69 -5.31 -29.27 30.84
C TYR A 69 -4.55 -30.43 30.18
N LYS A 70 -3.23 -30.46 30.32
CA LYS A 70 -2.36 -31.49 29.72
C LYS A 70 -2.58 -32.87 30.35
N ASP A 71 -2.94 -32.91 31.61
CA ASP A 71 -3.14 -34.15 32.35
C ASP A 71 -4.55 -34.72 32.19
N ASP A 72 -5.57 -33.91 31.95
CA ASP A 72 -6.98 -34.28 32.02
C ASP A 72 -7.81 -34.04 30.73
N PHE A 73 -7.16 -33.74 29.57
CA PHE A 73 -7.91 -33.58 28.34
C PHE A 73 -8.23 -34.92 27.66
N SER A 74 -9.43 -35.03 27.11
CA SER A 74 -9.76 -36.12 26.18
C SER A 74 -9.25 -35.80 24.78
N THR A 75 -8.86 -36.83 24.01
CA THR A 75 -8.41 -36.66 22.62
C THR A 75 -9.42 -35.90 21.74
N HIS A 76 -10.73 -36.15 22.00
CA HIS A 76 -11.82 -35.51 21.29
C HIS A 76 -11.91 -34.01 21.60
N GLU A 77 -11.89 -33.63 22.88
CA GLU A 77 -11.94 -32.22 23.31
C GLU A 77 -10.72 -31.45 22.86
N HIS A 78 -9.54 -32.10 22.88
CA HIS A 78 -8.31 -31.48 22.36
C HIS A 78 -8.45 -31.18 20.86
N HIS A 79 -8.94 -32.13 20.08
CA HIS A 79 -9.18 -31.94 18.65
C HIS A 79 -10.14 -30.79 18.35
N GLU A 80 -11.25 -30.70 19.11
CA GLU A 80 -12.19 -29.58 18.99
C GLU A 80 -11.53 -28.23 19.31
N ASN A 81 -10.71 -28.14 20.36
CA ASN A 81 -9.97 -26.95 20.72
C ASN A 81 -8.97 -26.55 19.62
N VAL A 82 -8.27 -27.52 19.01
CA VAL A 82 -7.35 -27.29 17.88
C VAL A 82 -8.11 -26.74 16.68
N LEU A 83 -9.26 -27.32 16.31
CA LEU A 83 -10.06 -26.83 15.19
C LEU A 83 -10.60 -25.41 15.43
N GLU A 84 -11.12 -25.13 16.63
CA GLU A 84 -11.60 -23.78 16.94
C GLU A 84 -10.48 -22.72 16.90
N LEU A 85 -9.29 -23.05 17.43
CA LEU A 85 -8.14 -22.16 17.35
C LEU A 85 -7.65 -22.01 15.90
N ALA A 86 -7.56 -23.10 15.14
CA ALA A 86 -7.15 -23.09 13.73
C ALA A 86 -8.09 -22.23 12.88
N LYS A 87 -9.40 -22.29 13.13
CA LYS A 87 -10.40 -21.43 12.50
C LYS A 87 -10.12 -19.95 12.73
N LEU A 88 -9.84 -19.55 13.97
CA LEU A 88 -9.52 -18.16 14.30
C LEU A 88 -8.19 -17.69 13.64
N ILE A 89 -7.17 -18.56 13.64
CA ILE A 89 -5.88 -18.31 13.01
C ILE A 89 -6.05 -18.14 11.50
N THR A 90 -6.86 -18.98 10.85
CA THR A 90 -7.15 -18.90 9.41
C THR A 90 -7.78 -17.55 9.06
N GLN A 91 -8.75 -17.08 9.83
CA GLN A 91 -9.36 -15.77 9.62
C GLN A 91 -8.33 -14.64 9.72
N ASP A 92 -7.45 -14.67 10.73
CA ASP A 92 -6.41 -13.66 10.91
C ASP A 92 -5.41 -13.66 9.77
N TYR A 93 -5.03 -14.83 9.27
CA TYR A 93 -4.11 -14.95 8.14
C TYR A 93 -4.69 -14.36 6.86
N ILE A 94 -5.95 -14.69 6.52
CA ILE A 94 -6.66 -14.10 5.38
C ILE A 94 -6.68 -12.57 5.48
N VAL A 95 -6.98 -12.01 6.65
CA VAL A 95 -6.98 -10.56 6.86
C VAL A 95 -5.59 -9.96 6.62
N LYS A 96 -4.53 -10.58 7.16
CA LYS A 96 -3.16 -10.13 6.96
C LYS A 96 -2.72 -10.17 5.49
N LEU A 97 -3.07 -11.22 4.75
CA LEU A 97 -2.81 -11.31 3.31
C LEU A 97 -3.54 -10.22 2.52
N LYS A 98 -4.79 -9.93 2.84
CA LYS A 98 -5.55 -8.83 2.20
C LYS A 98 -4.91 -7.47 2.46
N ILE A 99 -4.43 -7.21 3.67
CA ILE A 99 -3.68 -5.99 4.01
C ILE A 99 -2.37 -5.92 3.21
N LEU A 100 -1.65 -7.03 3.08
CA LEU A 100 -0.41 -7.11 2.30
C LEU A 100 -0.65 -6.74 0.83
N ILE A 101 -1.69 -7.28 0.21
CA ILE A 101 -2.10 -6.93 -1.17
C ILE A 101 -2.41 -5.43 -1.27
N GLN A 102 -3.21 -4.91 -0.35
CA GLN A 102 -3.60 -3.49 -0.36
C GLN A 102 -2.38 -2.57 -0.28
N ASN A 103 -1.42 -2.89 0.59
CA ASN A 103 -0.18 -2.12 0.72
C ASN A 103 0.67 -2.18 -0.57
N ASN A 104 0.76 -3.34 -1.23
CA ASN A 104 1.47 -3.48 -2.48
C ASN A 104 0.83 -2.67 -3.62
N TYR A 105 -0.50 -2.61 -3.70
CA TYR A 105 -1.19 -1.74 -4.66
C TYR A 105 -0.89 -0.26 -4.42
N LEU A 106 -0.89 0.20 -3.17
CA LEU A 106 -0.60 1.60 -2.83
C LEU A 106 0.84 1.99 -3.22
N ILE A 107 1.81 1.09 -3.05
CA ILE A 107 3.20 1.31 -3.47
C ILE A 107 3.28 1.43 -5.00
N LEU A 108 2.70 0.49 -5.75
CA LEU A 108 2.69 0.49 -7.21
C LEU A 108 2.03 1.75 -7.78
N ASP A 109 0.92 2.20 -7.19
CA ASP A 109 0.22 3.42 -7.61
C ASP A 109 1.08 4.67 -7.36
N SER A 110 1.80 4.73 -6.23
CA SER A 110 2.69 5.84 -5.92
C SER A 110 3.90 5.89 -6.86
N GLU A 111 4.49 4.74 -7.20
CA GLU A 111 5.59 4.63 -8.17
C GLU A 111 5.15 5.06 -9.56
N LYS A 112 3.98 4.61 -10.03
CA LYS A 112 3.41 4.99 -11.31
C LYS A 112 3.20 6.50 -11.40
N ASN A 113 2.58 7.10 -10.39
CA ASN A 113 2.36 8.54 -10.31
C ASN A 113 3.69 9.32 -10.35
N THR A 114 4.72 8.81 -9.69
CA THR A 114 6.06 9.42 -9.70
C THR A 114 6.70 9.34 -11.07
N LEU A 115 6.61 8.21 -11.77
CA LEU A 115 7.13 8.04 -13.13
C LEU A 115 6.43 8.97 -14.13
N GLU A 116 5.10 9.07 -14.06
CA GLU A 116 4.32 9.99 -14.91
C GLU A 116 4.71 11.45 -14.68
N GLN A 117 4.99 11.85 -13.43
CA GLN A 117 5.49 13.19 -13.12
C GLN A 117 6.89 13.43 -13.68
N ILE A 118 7.80 12.45 -13.58
CA ILE A 118 9.16 12.54 -14.13
C ILE A 118 9.13 12.66 -15.65
N GLU A 119 8.31 11.88 -16.34
CA GLU A 119 8.13 11.98 -17.79
C GLU A 119 7.59 13.35 -18.21
N LYS A 120 6.57 13.84 -17.50
CA LYS A 120 6.01 15.16 -17.73
C LYS A 120 7.04 16.27 -17.58
N ILE A 121 7.91 16.20 -16.56
CA ILE A 121 9.00 17.14 -16.34
C ILE A 121 10.03 17.05 -17.47
N LYS A 122 10.39 15.84 -17.93
CA LYS A 122 11.34 15.66 -19.04
C LYS A 122 10.78 16.29 -20.33
N LEU A 123 9.55 15.95 -20.72
CA LEU A 123 8.90 16.51 -21.90
C LEU A 123 8.82 18.04 -21.85
N THR A 124 8.58 18.61 -20.67
CA THR A 124 8.50 20.06 -20.49
C THR A 124 9.89 20.74 -20.60
N LYS A 125 10.96 20.05 -20.17
CA LYS A 125 12.34 20.56 -20.30
C LYS A 125 12.81 20.67 -21.74
N GLU A 126 12.30 19.85 -22.66
CA GLU A 126 12.65 19.84 -24.08
C GLU A 126 11.88 20.88 -24.90
N LYS A 127 10.79 21.44 -24.35
CA LYS A 127 9.99 22.46 -25.04
C LYS A 127 10.72 23.80 -25.13
N GLU A 128 10.66 24.40 -26.31
CA GLU A 128 11.15 25.77 -26.52
C GLU A 128 10.16 26.81 -25.96
N TYR A 129 8.84 26.50 -26.01
CA TYR A 129 7.77 27.36 -25.52
C TYR A 129 7.00 26.66 -24.40
N LEU A 130 6.75 27.39 -23.32
CA LEU A 130 6.06 26.92 -22.13
C LEU A 130 4.73 27.64 -21.94
N THR A 131 3.71 26.93 -21.51
CA THR A 131 2.45 27.54 -21.08
C THR A 131 2.61 28.23 -19.73
N GLN A 132 1.65 29.07 -19.35
CA GLN A 132 1.62 29.75 -18.06
C GLN A 132 1.67 28.78 -16.87
N GLU A 133 0.97 27.63 -17.00
CA GLU A 133 0.99 26.55 -16.00
C GLU A 133 2.37 25.90 -15.88
N GLU A 134 3.00 25.62 -17.01
CA GLU A 134 4.34 25.02 -17.05
C GLU A 134 5.40 25.98 -16.47
N VAL A 135 5.34 27.26 -16.80
CA VAL A 135 6.23 28.28 -16.22
C VAL A 135 6.02 28.39 -14.72
N SER A 136 4.76 28.42 -14.26
CA SER A 136 4.45 28.49 -12.84
C SER A 136 5.01 27.29 -12.07
N SER A 137 4.90 26.10 -12.66
CA SER A 137 5.38 24.84 -12.04
C SER A 137 6.91 24.73 -12.01
N ILE A 138 7.59 25.09 -13.11
CA ILE A 138 9.05 24.91 -13.24
C ILE A 138 9.83 25.98 -12.47
N TYR A 139 9.41 27.24 -12.62
CA TYR A 139 10.13 28.41 -12.07
C TYR A 139 9.50 28.92 -10.77
N GLN A 140 8.46 28.25 -10.25
CA GLN A 140 7.74 28.61 -9.02
C GLN A 140 7.18 30.05 -9.03
N LEU A 141 6.85 30.56 -10.21
CA LEU A 141 6.24 31.87 -10.37
C LEU A 141 4.70 31.75 -10.31
N LYS A 142 4.08 32.47 -9.39
CA LYS A 142 2.61 32.51 -9.28
C LYS A 142 1.99 33.04 -10.58
N LYS A 143 0.82 32.51 -10.98
CA LYS A 143 0.10 32.93 -12.19
C LYS A 143 -0.19 34.45 -12.22
N ASP A 144 -0.57 35.02 -11.08
CA ASP A 144 -0.82 36.46 -10.94
C ASP A 144 0.47 37.26 -11.21
N LYS A 145 1.61 36.77 -10.73
CA LYS A 145 2.91 37.40 -10.99
C LYS A 145 3.29 37.34 -12.47
N LEU A 146 3.02 36.23 -13.15
CA LEU A 146 3.22 36.12 -14.60
C LEU A 146 2.31 37.09 -15.38
N LEU A 147 1.08 37.30 -14.92
CA LEU A 147 0.15 38.28 -15.49
C LEU A 147 0.70 39.71 -15.31
N GLU A 148 1.17 40.07 -14.10
CA GLU A 148 1.79 41.38 -13.83
C GLU A 148 3.01 41.63 -14.74
N LEU A 149 3.92 40.66 -14.85
CA LEU A 149 5.14 40.76 -15.66
C LEU A 149 4.82 40.92 -17.14
N ARG A 150 3.78 40.23 -17.63
CA ARG A 150 3.28 40.33 -19.00
C ARG A 150 2.68 41.71 -19.24
N THR A 151 1.83 42.18 -18.34
CA THR A 151 1.16 43.49 -18.44
C THR A 151 2.16 44.63 -18.38
N ALA A 152 3.20 44.51 -17.55
CA ALA A 152 4.29 45.46 -17.44
C ALA A 152 5.31 45.36 -18.62
N LYS A 153 5.08 44.44 -19.57
CA LYS A 153 5.97 44.15 -20.72
C LYS A 153 7.42 43.79 -20.29
N MET A 154 7.58 43.27 -19.09
CA MET A 154 8.87 42.83 -18.56
C MET A 154 9.23 41.41 -19.00
N LEU A 155 8.22 40.58 -19.30
CA LEU A 155 8.40 39.21 -19.81
C LEU A 155 7.68 39.09 -21.16
N PRO A 156 8.41 38.87 -22.27
CA PRO A 156 7.83 38.64 -23.59
C PRO A 156 6.94 37.37 -23.58
N TYR A 157 5.83 37.43 -24.30
CA TYR A 157 4.92 36.30 -24.46
C TYR A 157 4.40 36.23 -25.89
N PHE A 158 3.87 35.07 -26.25
CA PHE A 158 3.21 34.81 -27.52
C PHE A 158 1.78 34.38 -27.26
N GLN A 159 0.83 34.99 -27.97
CA GLN A 159 -0.59 34.68 -27.91
C GLN A 159 -1.20 34.93 -29.29
N ILE A 160 -1.89 33.93 -29.87
CA ILE A 160 -2.44 34.02 -31.23
C ILE A 160 -3.72 34.86 -31.23
N GLU A 161 -4.58 34.66 -30.23
CA GLU A 161 -5.88 35.35 -30.10
C GLU A 161 -6.09 35.71 -28.63
N ASP A 162 -6.91 36.71 -28.35
CA ASP A 162 -7.14 37.28 -27.02
C ASP A 162 -7.54 36.24 -25.96
N ASN A 163 -8.19 35.15 -26.34
CA ASN A 163 -8.59 34.07 -25.44
C ASN A 163 -7.79 32.77 -25.61
N SER A 164 -6.72 32.78 -26.41
CA SER A 164 -5.88 31.61 -26.62
C SER A 164 -4.86 31.43 -25.49
N LYS A 165 -4.23 30.24 -25.43
CA LYS A 165 -3.16 29.97 -24.46
C LYS A 165 -1.98 30.90 -24.65
N VAL A 166 -1.51 31.49 -23.56
CA VAL A 166 -0.32 32.29 -23.53
C VAL A 166 0.90 31.37 -23.47
N LEU A 167 1.87 31.62 -24.34
CA LEU A 167 3.13 30.89 -24.40
C LEU A 167 4.31 31.81 -24.10
N PHE A 168 5.25 31.31 -23.37
CA PHE A 168 6.50 32.00 -23.03
C PHE A 168 7.67 31.25 -23.63
N LYS A 169 8.58 31.94 -24.28
CA LYS A 169 9.82 31.33 -24.75
C LYS A 169 10.70 31.04 -23.55
N LYS A 170 11.17 29.80 -23.41
CA LYS A 170 11.96 29.34 -22.25
C LYS A 170 13.18 30.19 -22.03
N LYS A 171 13.90 30.53 -23.10
CA LYS A 171 15.10 31.40 -23.04
C LYS A 171 14.79 32.77 -22.42
N ASP A 172 13.68 33.41 -22.76
CA ASP A 172 13.30 34.72 -22.24
C ASP A 172 13.01 34.66 -20.73
N ILE A 173 12.39 33.56 -20.26
CA ILE A 173 12.16 33.34 -18.83
C ILE A 173 13.52 33.18 -18.10
N GLU A 174 14.39 32.36 -18.64
CA GLU A 174 15.74 32.13 -18.05
C GLU A 174 16.58 33.41 -17.99
N GLU A 175 16.54 34.23 -19.03
CA GLU A 175 17.20 35.54 -19.04
C GLU A 175 16.58 36.51 -18.03
N PHE A 176 15.23 36.52 -17.92
CA PHE A 176 14.53 37.29 -16.89
C PHE A 176 14.95 36.88 -15.49
N MET A 177 14.92 35.56 -15.21
CA MET A 177 15.30 35.01 -13.90
C MET A 177 16.74 35.39 -13.54
N LYS A 178 17.70 35.25 -14.46
CA LYS A 178 19.12 35.70 -14.25
C LYS A 178 19.24 37.16 -13.90
N LYS A 179 18.42 38.00 -14.52
CA LYS A 179 18.47 39.46 -14.30
C LYS A 179 17.92 39.90 -12.96
N TYR A 180 16.95 39.15 -12.41
CA TYR A 180 16.20 39.53 -11.22
C TYR A 180 16.37 38.56 -10.03
N THR A 181 17.29 37.57 -10.13
CA THR A 181 17.70 36.73 -9.00
C THR A 181 18.94 37.40 -8.37
N PHE A 182 18.83 37.78 -7.10
CA PHE A 182 19.90 38.34 -6.30
C PHE A 182 20.67 37.24 -5.56
#